data_651dc1b353fdb1dc085c6eda8f87daf7
#
_entry.id   651dc1b353fdb1dc085c6eda8f87daf7
#
_cell.length_a   1.000
_cell.length_b   1.000
_cell.length_c   1.000
_cell.angle_alpha   90.00
_cell.angle_beta   90.00
_cell.angle_gamma   90.00
#
_symmetry.space_group_name_H-M   'P 1'
#
loop_
_entity.id
_entity.type
_entity.pdbx_description
1 polymer ?
#
loop_
_entity_poly.entity_id
_entity_poly.type
_entity_poly.pdbx_seq_one_letter_code
_entity_poly.pdbx_strand_id
1 'polypeptide(L)'
;MSFEYSEITDPIYLATRQERNEPNYVLVRPTDCSKIPIRDSSWKPKPSCLTEAFKSLDNDLRKLEILPDDVWVASYPKSGTTWCQEMVWLICNDLNYERAAEVDLIQRFPSISISGLFSHPGKHRPFKTVREMPLPRFIKTHVPVGLLPEAIWTVKPKIVYVHRNPKSIAVSFYHHSASFTGYKGTLEDFTRSFMRDLQLYSPYHEHVIEYNQLSHLDNVLFLKYEDMKQVSTD
;
A
#
# COMPACT_ATOMS: atom_id res chain seq x y z
N MET A 1 10.52 -16.12 1.98
CA MET A 1 10.49 -14.93 2.87
C MET A 1 9.58 -15.22 4.04
N SER A 2 9.96 -14.86 5.26
CA SER A 2 9.14 -14.93 6.48
C SER A 2 9.09 -13.55 7.13
N PHE A 3 8.13 -13.31 8.02
CA PHE A 3 7.97 -12.03 8.69
C PHE A 3 8.11 -12.21 10.20
N GLU A 4 8.74 -11.22 10.84
CA GLU A 4 8.78 -11.07 12.28
C GLU A 4 7.70 -10.07 12.70
N TYR A 5 7.04 -10.36 13.82
CA TYR A 5 6.00 -9.54 14.41
C TYR A 5 6.43 -9.10 15.79
N SER A 6 6.30 -7.81 16.07
CA SER A 6 6.50 -7.27 17.41
C SER A 6 5.37 -6.33 17.82
N GLU A 7 5.16 -6.20 19.12
CA GLU A 7 4.16 -5.32 19.68
C GLU A 7 4.59 -3.86 19.63
N ILE A 8 3.61 -2.95 19.54
CA ILE A 8 3.85 -1.53 19.73
C ILE A 8 3.93 -1.24 21.23
N THR A 9 5.05 -0.69 21.64
CA THR A 9 5.33 -0.33 23.03
C THR A 9 5.16 1.15 23.32
N ASP A 10 4.69 1.94 22.36
CA ASP A 10 4.48 3.37 22.50
C ASP A 10 3.41 3.68 23.56
N PRO A 11 3.77 4.37 24.69
CA PRO A 11 2.86 4.53 25.82
C PRO A 11 1.66 5.41 25.48
N ILE A 12 1.79 6.39 24.57
CA ILE A 12 0.67 7.26 24.18
C ILE A 12 -0.32 6.46 23.35
N TYR A 13 0.16 5.70 22.37
CA TYR A 13 -0.69 4.83 21.58
C TYR A 13 -1.46 3.83 22.46
N LEU A 14 -0.76 3.14 23.36
CA LEU A 14 -1.38 2.17 24.27
C LEU A 14 -2.42 2.78 25.17
N ALA A 15 -2.19 4.00 25.68
CA ALA A 15 -3.11 4.69 26.58
C ALA A 15 -4.36 5.23 25.85
N THR A 16 -4.26 5.63 24.59
CA THR A 16 -5.32 6.38 23.89
C THR A 16 -6.01 5.64 22.77
N ARG A 17 -5.50 4.49 22.34
CA ARG A 17 -6.00 3.78 21.14
C ARG A 17 -7.47 3.40 21.20
N GLN A 18 -7.97 2.97 22.38
CA GLN A 18 -9.37 2.57 22.54
C GLN A 18 -10.30 3.78 22.49
N GLU A 19 -9.94 4.86 23.18
CA GLU A 19 -10.68 6.12 23.17
C GLU A 19 -10.76 6.72 21.76
N ARG A 20 -9.66 6.66 21.02
CA ARG A 20 -9.56 7.16 19.63
C ARG A 20 -10.11 6.21 18.58
N ASN A 21 -10.53 5.00 18.97
CA ASN A 21 -10.96 3.95 18.08
C ASN A 21 -9.87 3.61 17.03
N GLU A 22 -8.62 3.52 17.47
CA GLU A 22 -7.49 3.08 16.65
C GLU A 22 -7.43 1.55 16.62
N PRO A 23 -7.10 0.94 15.46
CA PRO A 23 -6.93 -0.50 15.35
C PRO A 23 -5.81 -1.04 16.26
N ASN A 24 -5.85 -2.34 16.52
CA ASN A 24 -4.69 -3.05 17.05
C ASN A 24 -3.61 -3.11 15.97
N TYR A 25 -2.55 -2.34 16.14
CA TYR A 25 -1.39 -2.39 15.26
C TYR A 25 -0.32 -3.33 15.81
N VAL A 26 0.41 -3.93 14.89
CA VAL A 26 1.65 -4.68 15.11
C VAL A 26 2.73 -4.14 14.20
N LEU A 27 3.97 -4.27 14.60
CA LEU A 27 5.11 -3.95 13.77
C LEU A 27 5.54 -5.23 13.04
N VAL A 28 5.68 -5.13 11.73
CA VAL A 28 6.01 -6.26 10.85
C VAL A 28 7.28 -5.96 10.09
N ARG A 29 8.23 -6.88 10.12
CA ARG A 29 9.50 -6.78 9.40
C ARG A 29 9.78 -8.06 8.63
N PRO A 30 10.30 -7.99 7.38
CA PRO A 30 10.79 -9.17 6.68
C PRO A 30 12.07 -9.69 7.35
N THR A 31 12.24 -11.01 7.38
CA THR A 31 13.45 -11.64 7.94
C THR A 31 14.58 -11.73 6.94
N ASP A 32 14.28 -11.66 5.65
CA ASP A 32 15.25 -11.71 4.55
C ASP A 32 14.82 -10.77 3.43
N CYS A 33 15.73 -9.90 3.03
CA CYS A 33 15.56 -8.92 1.94
C CYS A 33 16.62 -9.07 0.85
N SER A 34 17.40 -10.14 0.87
CA SER A 34 18.57 -10.34 -0.02
C SER A 34 18.22 -10.33 -1.51
N LYS A 35 16.97 -10.65 -1.86
CA LYS A 35 16.49 -10.68 -3.25
C LYS A 35 15.87 -9.35 -3.73
N ILE A 36 15.70 -8.39 -2.83
CA ILE A 36 15.15 -7.08 -3.20
C ILE A 36 16.25 -6.27 -3.89
N PRO A 37 16.05 -5.81 -5.12
CA PRO A 37 17.08 -5.13 -5.90
C PRO A 37 17.23 -3.65 -5.49
N ILE A 38 17.38 -3.40 -4.20
CA ILE A 38 17.64 -2.07 -3.62
C ILE A 38 19.02 -1.57 -4.06
N ARG A 39 19.09 -0.30 -4.45
CA ARG A 39 20.35 0.34 -4.90
C ARG A 39 21.35 0.51 -3.78
N ASP A 40 20.89 0.88 -2.59
CA ASP A 40 21.74 1.07 -1.41
C ASP A 40 21.92 -0.26 -0.67
N SER A 41 23.11 -0.84 -0.77
CA SER A 41 23.45 -2.11 -0.12
C SER A 41 23.46 -2.06 1.42
N SER A 42 23.49 -0.86 2.00
CA SER A 42 23.40 -0.66 3.45
C SER A 42 21.96 -0.63 3.97
N TRP A 43 20.99 -0.54 3.08
CA TRP A 43 19.58 -0.47 3.44
C TRP A 43 19.12 -1.70 4.24
N LYS A 44 18.36 -1.42 5.27
CA LYS A 44 17.66 -2.43 6.08
C LYS A 44 16.21 -2.01 6.26
N PRO A 45 15.25 -2.92 6.06
CA PRO A 45 13.84 -2.58 6.23
C PRO A 45 13.55 -2.19 7.67
N LYS A 46 12.86 -1.08 7.86
CA LYS A 46 12.26 -0.75 9.15
C LYS A 46 10.98 -1.57 9.35
N PRO A 47 10.62 -1.86 10.61
CA PRO A 47 9.34 -2.48 10.90
C PRO A 47 8.19 -1.59 10.42
N SER A 48 7.20 -2.18 9.76
CA SER A 48 6.03 -1.48 9.25
C SER A 48 4.84 -1.64 10.18
N CYS A 49 4.13 -0.56 10.45
CA CYS A 49 2.92 -0.55 11.27
C CYS A 49 1.74 -1.10 10.47
N LEU A 50 1.26 -2.27 10.85
CA LEU A 50 0.13 -2.95 10.19
C LEU A 50 -0.93 -3.35 11.21
N THR A 51 -2.14 -3.66 10.77
CA THR A 51 -3.13 -4.24 11.66
C THR A 51 -2.78 -5.68 12.03
N GLU A 52 -3.23 -6.14 13.19
CA GLU A 52 -3.05 -7.52 13.61
C GLU A 52 -3.66 -8.53 12.60
N ALA A 53 -4.70 -8.13 11.89
CA ALA A 53 -5.32 -8.92 10.82
C ALA A 53 -4.34 -9.27 9.67
N PHE A 54 -3.25 -8.52 9.50
CA PHE A 54 -2.22 -8.82 8.50
C PHE A 54 -1.60 -10.21 8.69
N LYS A 55 -1.53 -10.71 9.93
CA LYS A 55 -1.04 -12.06 10.22
C LYS A 55 -1.81 -13.15 9.46
N SER A 56 -3.11 -12.94 9.22
CA SER A 56 -3.94 -13.86 8.45
C SER A 56 -3.71 -13.79 6.93
N LEU A 57 -3.16 -12.68 6.45
CA LEU A 57 -2.88 -12.45 5.02
C LEU A 57 -1.47 -12.83 4.61
N ASP A 58 -0.56 -12.92 5.56
CA ASP A 58 0.86 -13.21 5.34
C ASP A 58 1.07 -14.39 4.38
N ASN A 59 0.43 -15.52 4.66
CA ASN A 59 0.58 -16.73 3.84
C ASN A 59 0.03 -16.55 2.41
N ASP A 60 -1.11 -15.88 2.25
CA ASP A 60 -1.71 -15.63 0.93
C ASP A 60 -0.88 -14.64 0.12
N LEU A 61 -0.33 -13.60 0.78
CA LEU A 61 0.54 -12.62 0.16
C LEU A 61 1.83 -13.27 -0.35
N ARG A 62 2.49 -14.08 0.49
CA ARG A 62 3.74 -14.76 0.13
C ARG A 62 3.57 -15.80 -0.97
N LYS A 63 2.40 -16.44 -1.04
CA LYS A 63 2.05 -17.46 -2.05
C LYS A 63 1.34 -16.90 -3.27
N LEU A 64 1.19 -15.58 -3.36
CA LEU A 64 0.60 -14.97 -4.54
C LEU A 64 1.52 -15.23 -5.74
N GLU A 65 1.00 -15.92 -6.73
CA GLU A 65 1.68 -16.10 -8.02
C GLU A 65 1.77 -14.75 -8.73
N ILE A 66 2.97 -14.37 -9.14
CA ILE A 66 3.26 -13.14 -9.88
C ILE A 66 3.41 -13.51 -11.35
N LEU A 67 2.74 -12.78 -12.23
CA LEU A 67 2.79 -13.00 -13.67
C LEU A 67 3.50 -11.85 -14.39
N PRO A 68 4.20 -12.10 -15.50
CA PRO A 68 4.94 -11.06 -16.22
C PRO A 68 4.07 -9.89 -16.69
N ASP A 69 2.81 -10.19 -17.03
CA ASP A 69 1.84 -9.19 -17.53
C ASP A 69 1.06 -8.48 -16.41
N ASP A 70 1.35 -8.76 -15.13
CA ASP A 70 0.75 -8.04 -14.02
C ASP A 70 1.13 -6.55 -14.07
N VAL A 71 0.18 -5.71 -13.72
CA VAL A 71 0.36 -4.27 -13.57
C VAL A 71 0.03 -3.87 -12.14
N TRP A 72 1.04 -3.42 -11.41
CA TRP A 72 0.91 -3.05 -10.01
C TRP A 72 0.87 -1.53 -9.83
N VAL A 73 -0.09 -1.04 -9.06
CA VAL A 73 -0.08 0.34 -8.54
C VAL A 73 0.15 0.28 -7.04
N ALA A 74 1.29 0.81 -6.63
CA ALA A 74 1.74 0.85 -5.25
C ALA A 74 1.81 2.30 -4.75
N SER A 75 1.53 2.52 -3.48
CA SER A 75 1.65 3.83 -2.83
C SER A 75 1.49 3.71 -1.33
N TYR A 76 1.96 4.70 -0.59
CA TYR A 76 1.44 4.92 0.76
C TYR A 76 -0.04 5.39 0.67
N PRO A 77 -0.91 5.06 1.66
CA PRO A 77 -2.30 5.52 1.64
C PRO A 77 -2.44 7.03 1.40
N LYS A 78 -3.47 7.43 0.66
CA LYS A 78 -3.80 8.85 0.35
C LYS A 78 -2.81 9.60 -0.54
N SER A 79 -1.94 8.89 -1.23
CA SER A 79 -0.97 9.45 -2.18
C SER A 79 -1.54 9.69 -3.60
N GLY A 80 -2.84 9.48 -3.83
CA GLY A 80 -3.45 9.61 -5.16
C GLY A 80 -3.60 8.28 -5.89
N THR A 81 -3.56 7.16 -5.18
CA THR A 81 -3.62 5.80 -5.71
C THR A 81 -4.82 5.57 -6.62
N THR A 82 -6.02 6.00 -6.21
CA THR A 82 -7.27 5.81 -6.97
C THR A 82 -7.19 6.50 -8.34
N TRP A 83 -6.68 7.71 -8.39
CA TRP A 83 -6.47 8.43 -9.65
C TRP A 83 -5.42 7.73 -10.53
N CYS A 84 -4.30 7.32 -9.93
CA CYS A 84 -3.26 6.57 -10.63
C CYS A 84 -3.80 5.23 -11.19
N GLN A 85 -4.62 4.50 -10.42
CA GLN A 85 -5.27 3.28 -10.89
C GLN A 85 -6.15 3.50 -12.12
N GLU A 86 -6.99 4.56 -12.12
CA GLU A 86 -7.83 4.89 -13.28
C GLU A 86 -7.00 5.21 -14.51
N MET A 87 -5.97 6.05 -14.38
CA MET A 87 -5.10 6.39 -15.50
C MET A 87 -4.38 5.16 -16.05
N VAL A 88 -3.78 4.34 -15.18
CA VAL A 88 -3.05 3.13 -15.58
C VAL A 88 -3.99 2.16 -16.28
N TRP A 89 -5.18 1.95 -15.73
CA TRP A 89 -6.15 1.05 -16.34
C TRP A 89 -6.59 1.54 -17.72
N LEU A 90 -6.92 2.83 -17.86
CA LEU A 90 -7.34 3.42 -19.13
C LEU A 90 -6.23 3.33 -20.19
N ILE A 91 -4.98 3.65 -19.83
CA ILE A 91 -3.83 3.55 -20.74
C ILE A 91 -3.63 2.10 -21.22
N CYS A 92 -3.78 1.13 -20.34
CA CYS A 92 -3.62 -0.28 -20.68
C CYS A 92 -4.85 -0.89 -21.39
N ASN A 93 -5.96 -0.16 -21.50
CA ASN A 93 -7.19 -0.61 -22.15
C ASN A 93 -7.67 0.38 -23.23
N ASP A 94 -6.74 0.97 -23.97
CA ASP A 94 -7.00 1.84 -25.13
C ASP A 94 -7.99 2.97 -24.84
N LEU A 95 -7.93 3.56 -23.64
CA LEU A 95 -8.79 4.64 -23.15
C LEU A 95 -10.30 4.28 -23.18
N ASN A 96 -10.63 3.04 -22.92
CA ASN A 96 -12.00 2.55 -22.90
C ASN A 96 -12.81 3.12 -21.73
N TYR A 97 -13.27 4.37 -21.86
CA TYR A 97 -14.05 5.08 -20.85
C TYR A 97 -15.40 4.46 -20.57
N GLU A 98 -16.05 3.84 -21.58
CA GLU A 98 -17.33 3.17 -21.43
C GLU A 98 -17.20 2.01 -20.45
N ARG A 99 -16.22 1.14 -20.69
CA ARG A 99 -15.95 0.01 -19.80
C ARG A 99 -15.51 0.45 -18.40
N ALA A 100 -14.75 1.55 -18.31
CA ALA A 100 -14.34 2.12 -17.03
C ALA A 100 -15.54 2.64 -16.21
N ALA A 101 -16.57 3.16 -16.86
CA ALA A 101 -17.80 3.63 -16.21
C ALA A 101 -18.74 2.49 -15.80
N GLU A 102 -18.77 1.38 -16.56
CA GLU A 102 -19.64 0.23 -16.28
C GLU A 102 -19.17 -0.63 -15.11
N VAL A 103 -17.86 -0.75 -14.89
CA VAL A 103 -17.27 -1.67 -13.92
C VAL A 103 -16.51 -0.90 -12.84
N ASP A 104 -16.92 -1.10 -11.60
CA ASP A 104 -16.26 -0.46 -10.45
C ASP A 104 -14.74 -0.68 -10.44
N LEU A 105 -14.00 0.38 -10.08
CA LEU A 105 -12.54 0.33 -10.00
C LEU A 105 -12.04 -0.79 -9.09
N ILE A 106 -12.73 -1.06 -7.98
CA ILE A 106 -12.33 -2.13 -7.06
C ILE A 106 -12.42 -3.53 -7.68
N GLN A 107 -13.25 -3.71 -8.71
CA GLN A 107 -13.35 -4.96 -9.47
C GLN A 107 -12.29 -5.03 -10.56
N ARG A 108 -12.03 -3.90 -11.25
CA ARG A 108 -11.00 -3.79 -12.30
C ARG A 108 -9.59 -3.78 -11.73
N PHE A 109 -9.44 -3.31 -10.50
CA PHE A 109 -8.15 -3.05 -9.86
C PHE A 109 -8.21 -3.40 -8.36
N PRO A 110 -8.35 -4.69 -8.00
CA PRO A 110 -8.48 -5.13 -6.62
C PRO A 110 -7.25 -4.78 -5.78
N SER A 111 -7.49 -4.50 -4.50
CA SER A 111 -6.44 -4.19 -3.54
C SER A 111 -6.11 -5.39 -2.67
N ILE A 112 -4.90 -5.90 -2.74
CA ILE A 112 -4.44 -7.01 -1.89
C ILE A 112 -4.23 -6.60 -0.42
N SER A 113 -4.12 -5.31 -0.15
CA SER A 113 -3.90 -4.77 1.20
C SER A 113 -5.19 -4.51 1.99
N ILE A 114 -6.35 -4.45 1.35
CA ILE A 114 -7.63 -4.14 2.02
C ILE A 114 -8.07 -5.25 3.00
N SER A 115 -7.79 -6.51 2.70
CA SER A 115 -8.21 -7.62 3.57
C SER A 115 -7.58 -7.58 4.96
N GLY A 116 -6.41 -6.93 5.10
CA GLY A 116 -5.76 -6.71 6.38
C GLY A 116 -6.34 -5.58 7.22
N LEU A 117 -7.28 -4.80 6.66
CA LEU A 117 -7.89 -3.67 7.37
C LEU A 117 -9.16 -4.04 8.12
N PHE A 118 -9.90 -5.02 7.63
CA PHE A 118 -11.21 -5.36 8.15
C PHE A 118 -11.25 -6.79 8.68
N SER A 119 -11.50 -6.93 9.98
CA SER A 119 -11.62 -8.20 10.69
C SER A 119 -12.84 -9.06 10.27
N HIS A 120 -13.42 -8.83 9.09
CA HIS A 120 -14.56 -9.60 8.61
C HIS A 120 -14.12 -10.63 7.57
N PRO A 121 -13.78 -11.85 7.99
CA PRO A 121 -13.48 -12.93 7.05
C PRO A 121 -14.76 -13.28 6.27
N GLY A 122 -14.77 -13.04 4.98
CA GLY A 122 -15.82 -13.55 4.11
C GLY A 122 -16.34 -12.62 3.01
N LYS A 123 -16.28 -11.30 3.15
CA LYS A 123 -16.83 -10.37 2.15
C LYS A 123 -15.84 -9.89 1.08
N HIS A 124 -14.54 -9.83 1.37
CA HIS A 124 -13.52 -9.49 0.40
C HIS A 124 -12.43 -10.55 0.38
N ARG A 125 -12.26 -11.22 -0.76
CA ARG A 125 -11.19 -12.19 -1.00
C ARG A 125 -10.29 -11.69 -2.15
N PRO A 126 -9.51 -10.63 -1.94
CA PRO A 126 -8.75 -9.99 -3.02
C PRO A 126 -7.73 -10.94 -3.67
N PHE A 127 -7.10 -11.82 -2.91
CA PHE A 127 -6.20 -12.83 -3.46
C PHE A 127 -6.92 -13.83 -4.38
N LYS A 128 -8.16 -14.23 -4.03
CA LYS A 128 -8.99 -15.05 -4.92
C LYS A 128 -9.34 -14.25 -6.18
N THR A 129 -9.81 -13.02 -6.03
CA THR A 129 -10.15 -12.14 -7.14
C THR A 129 -8.96 -11.96 -8.08
N VAL A 130 -7.75 -11.65 -7.54
CA VAL A 130 -6.54 -11.50 -8.35
C VAL A 130 -6.18 -12.78 -9.10
N ARG A 131 -6.30 -13.95 -8.47
CA ARG A 131 -6.01 -15.24 -9.13
C ARG A 131 -6.98 -15.57 -10.27
N GLU A 132 -8.22 -15.10 -10.18
CA GLU A 132 -9.29 -15.35 -11.16
C GLU A 132 -9.38 -14.26 -12.23
N MET A 133 -8.58 -13.20 -12.15
CA MET A 133 -8.57 -12.11 -13.15
C MET A 133 -7.98 -12.58 -14.48
N PRO A 134 -8.55 -12.12 -15.62
CA PRO A 134 -7.88 -12.25 -16.91
C PRO A 134 -6.61 -11.40 -16.98
N LEU A 135 -5.68 -11.77 -17.84
CA LEU A 135 -4.48 -10.96 -18.11
C LEU A 135 -4.80 -9.77 -19.03
N PRO A 136 -4.14 -8.65 -18.84
CA PRO A 136 -3.25 -8.30 -17.72
C PRO A 136 -4.03 -8.11 -16.41
N ARG A 137 -3.50 -8.63 -15.30
CA ARG A 137 -4.10 -8.39 -13.98
C ARG A 137 -3.62 -7.04 -13.44
N PHE A 138 -4.57 -6.27 -12.89
CA PHE A 138 -4.30 -4.98 -12.27
C PHE A 138 -4.38 -5.13 -10.75
N ILE A 139 -3.32 -4.78 -10.03
CA ILE A 139 -3.20 -5.09 -8.61
C ILE A 139 -2.80 -3.83 -7.83
N LYS A 140 -3.64 -3.41 -6.90
CA LYS A 140 -3.33 -2.33 -5.98
C LYS A 140 -2.68 -2.84 -4.71
N THR A 141 -1.68 -2.09 -4.21
CA THR A 141 -1.07 -2.37 -2.92
C THR A 141 -0.66 -1.10 -2.16
N HIS A 142 -0.69 -1.19 -0.82
CA HIS A 142 -0.06 -0.24 0.08
C HIS A 142 1.07 -0.90 0.89
N VAL A 143 1.42 -2.12 0.55
CA VAL A 143 2.42 -2.89 1.28
C VAL A 143 3.82 -2.33 0.99
N PRO A 144 4.65 -2.11 2.02
CA PRO A 144 6.05 -1.73 1.86
C PRO A 144 6.85 -2.75 1.03
N VAL A 145 7.91 -2.29 0.39
CA VAL A 145 8.76 -3.11 -0.51
C VAL A 145 9.19 -4.42 0.12
N GLY A 146 9.64 -4.36 1.39
CA GLY A 146 10.13 -5.53 2.10
C GLY A 146 9.08 -6.59 2.40
N LEU A 147 7.79 -6.27 2.28
CA LEU A 147 6.69 -7.20 2.55
C LEU A 147 5.98 -7.69 1.28
N LEU A 148 6.41 -7.25 0.10
CA LEU A 148 5.87 -7.73 -1.18
C LEU A 148 6.26 -9.20 -1.45
N PRO A 149 5.49 -9.94 -2.25
CA PRO A 149 5.86 -11.29 -2.68
C PRO A 149 7.26 -11.31 -3.31
N GLU A 150 8.11 -12.20 -2.86
CA GLU A 150 9.50 -12.29 -3.32
C GLU A 150 9.63 -12.49 -4.84
N ALA A 151 8.68 -13.22 -5.44
CA ALA A 151 8.64 -13.48 -6.87
C ALA A 151 8.52 -12.20 -7.73
N ILE A 152 8.05 -11.07 -7.16
CA ILE A 152 7.92 -9.80 -7.87
C ILE A 152 9.28 -9.29 -8.38
N TRP A 153 10.37 -9.61 -7.65
CA TRP A 153 11.73 -9.18 -8.00
C TRP A 153 12.39 -10.02 -9.09
N THR A 154 11.92 -11.24 -9.31
CA THR A 154 12.42 -12.15 -10.35
C THR A 154 11.57 -12.11 -11.60
N VAL A 155 10.23 -12.05 -11.46
CA VAL A 155 9.29 -11.98 -12.57
C VAL A 155 9.27 -10.58 -13.21
N LYS A 156 9.47 -9.53 -12.40
CA LYS A 156 9.55 -8.12 -12.83
C LYS A 156 8.30 -7.63 -13.56
N PRO A 157 7.09 -7.78 -13.00
CA PRO A 157 5.90 -7.15 -13.57
C PRO A 157 6.04 -5.64 -13.57
N LYS A 158 5.14 -4.93 -14.26
CA LYS A 158 5.11 -3.46 -14.25
C LYS A 158 4.66 -2.95 -12.88
N ILE A 159 5.40 -2.02 -12.31
CA ILE A 159 5.08 -1.38 -11.02
C ILE A 159 5.04 0.13 -11.22
N VAL A 160 3.90 0.75 -10.92
CA VAL A 160 3.75 2.20 -10.85
C VAL A 160 3.64 2.58 -9.38
N TYR A 161 4.58 3.37 -8.89
CA TYR A 161 4.56 3.89 -7.54
C TYR A 161 4.24 5.38 -7.54
N VAL A 162 3.24 5.79 -6.75
CA VAL A 162 2.90 7.21 -6.60
C VAL A 162 3.12 7.66 -5.16
N HIS A 163 3.88 8.74 -4.99
CA HIS A 163 4.09 9.41 -3.70
C HIS A 163 3.48 10.82 -3.71
N ARG A 164 3.32 11.41 -2.54
CA ARG A 164 2.70 12.72 -2.32
C ARG A 164 3.33 13.41 -1.12
N ASN A 165 3.21 14.74 -1.04
CA ASN A 165 3.67 15.51 0.10
C ASN A 165 3.10 14.97 1.44
N PRO A 166 3.95 14.67 2.45
CA PRO A 166 3.52 14.06 3.72
C PRO A 166 2.51 14.91 4.50
N LYS A 167 2.60 16.24 4.42
CA LYS A 167 1.63 17.13 5.09
C LYS A 167 0.23 16.95 4.50
N SER A 168 0.14 16.85 3.17
CA SER A 168 -1.14 16.60 2.48
C SER A 168 -1.68 15.19 2.77
N ILE A 169 -0.78 14.22 2.92
CA ILE A 169 -1.16 12.85 3.30
C ILE A 169 -1.73 12.83 4.72
N ALA A 170 -1.06 13.42 5.70
CA ALA A 170 -1.52 13.42 7.10
C ALA A 170 -2.95 13.95 7.21
N VAL A 171 -3.25 15.08 6.58
CA VAL A 171 -4.61 15.67 6.57
C VAL A 171 -5.61 14.76 5.85
N SER A 172 -5.29 14.27 4.66
CA SER A 172 -6.17 13.40 3.87
C SER A 172 -6.42 12.06 4.55
N PHE A 173 -5.40 11.52 5.24
CA PHE A 173 -5.51 10.24 5.92
C PHE A 173 -6.32 10.37 7.22
N TYR A 174 -6.19 11.47 7.95
CA TYR A 174 -7.06 11.80 9.07
C TYR A 174 -8.53 11.78 8.68
N HIS A 175 -8.93 12.54 7.65
CA HIS A 175 -10.32 12.56 7.19
C HIS A 175 -10.81 11.20 6.71
N HIS A 176 -9.95 10.45 6.04
CA HIS A 176 -10.26 9.09 5.63
C HIS A 176 -10.48 8.17 6.84
N SER A 177 -9.60 8.23 7.84
CA SER A 177 -9.73 7.40 9.05
C SER A 177 -10.98 7.76 9.85
N ALA A 178 -11.29 9.05 9.98
CA ALA A 178 -12.51 9.50 10.65
C ALA A 178 -13.78 8.96 9.94
N SER A 179 -13.80 8.99 8.61
CA SER A 179 -14.98 8.60 7.81
C SER A 179 -15.13 7.08 7.64
N PHE A 180 -14.04 6.34 7.47
CA PHE A 180 -14.08 4.91 7.12
C PHE A 180 -13.81 3.96 8.28
N THR A 181 -12.93 4.34 9.23
CA THR A 181 -12.61 3.49 10.39
C THR A 181 -13.19 4.01 11.68
N GLY A 182 -13.83 5.20 11.63
CA GLY A 182 -14.46 5.80 12.80
C GLY A 182 -13.44 6.35 13.82
N TYR A 183 -12.26 6.79 13.34
CA TYR A 183 -11.26 7.44 14.22
C TYR A 183 -11.86 8.65 14.93
N LYS A 184 -11.69 8.74 16.25
CA LYS A 184 -12.31 9.75 17.13
C LYS A 184 -11.34 10.80 17.66
N GLY A 185 -10.02 10.65 17.41
CA GLY A 185 -9.04 11.66 17.80
C GLY A 185 -9.11 12.92 16.94
N THR A 186 -8.40 13.96 17.37
CA THR A 186 -8.27 15.21 16.59
C THR A 186 -7.28 15.06 15.43
N LEU A 187 -7.26 16.05 14.52
CA LEU A 187 -6.23 16.13 13.46
C LEU A 187 -4.82 16.23 14.07
N GLU A 188 -4.66 16.93 15.19
CA GLU A 188 -3.40 17.06 15.91
C GLU A 188 -2.94 15.69 16.44
N ASP A 189 -3.83 14.94 17.08
CA ASP A 189 -3.54 13.58 17.56
C ASP A 189 -3.11 12.65 16.42
N PHE A 190 -3.84 12.68 15.30
CA PHE A 190 -3.52 11.88 14.11
C PHE A 190 -2.15 12.26 13.54
N THR A 191 -1.87 13.56 13.43
CA THR A 191 -0.61 14.06 12.91
C THR A 191 0.56 13.67 13.81
N ARG A 192 0.40 13.75 15.12
CA ARG A 192 1.42 13.29 16.09
C ARG A 192 1.69 11.78 15.96
N SER A 193 0.62 10.99 15.82
CA SER A 193 0.73 9.54 15.59
C SER A 193 1.41 9.23 14.26
N PHE A 194 1.07 9.96 13.19
CA PHE A 194 1.72 9.85 11.89
C PHE A 194 3.22 10.17 11.94
N MET A 195 3.61 11.23 12.65
CA MET A 195 5.02 11.61 12.83
C MET A 195 5.84 10.64 13.69
N ARG A 196 5.16 9.79 14.47
CA ARG A 196 5.75 8.72 15.29
C ARG A 196 5.72 7.36 14.61
N ASP A 197 5.38 7.32 13.34
CA ASP A 197 5.28 6.11 12.53
C ASP A 197 4.24 5.09 13.05
N LEU A 198 3.18 5.58 13.71
CA LEU A 198 2.11 4.77 14.32
C LEU A 198 0.80 4.81 13.51
N GLN A 199 0.87 5.10 12.22
CA GLN A 199 -0.26 4.96 11.32
C GLN A 199 -0.06 3.76 10.39
N LEU A 200 -1.17 3.25 9.89
CA LEU A 200 -1.16 2.09 9.00
C LEU A 200 -0.19 2.28 7.81
N TYR A 201 0.64 1.29 7.56
CA TYR A 201 1.72 1.24 6.57
C TYR A 201 2.91 2.18 6.85
N SER A 202 2.94 2.88 8.00
CA SER A 202 4.13 3.66 8.41
C SER A 202 5.33 2.74 8.67
N PRO A 203 6.56 3.25 8.54
CA PRO A 203 6.97 4.65 8.36
C PRO A 203 6.73 5.19 6.95
N TYR A 204 6.13 6.39 6.85
CA TYR A 204 5.87 7.00 5.54
C TYR A 204 7.15 7.26 4.73
N HIS A 205 8.16 7.85 5.37
CA HIS A 205 9.40 8.20 4.67
C HIS A 205 10.13 6.96 4.15
N GLU A 206 10.20 5.91 4.97
CA GLU A 206 10.83 4.65 4.56
C GLU A 206 10.07 4.01 3.40
N HIS A 207 8.74 4.02 3.45
CA HIS A 207 7.90 3.51 2.38
C HIS A 207 8.20 4.20 1.03
N VAL A 208 8.40 5.52 1.03
CA VAL A 208 8.77 6.28 -0.17
C VAL A 208 10.20 5.99 -0.60
N ILE A 209 11.15 5.98 0.35
CA ILE A 209 12.57 5.75 0.10
C ILE A 209 12.78 4.36 -0.52
N GLU A 210 12.16 3.32 0.04
CA GLU A 210 12.26 1.94 -0.46
C GLU A 210 11.85 1.84 -1.93
N TYR A 211 10.70 2.38 -2.29
CA TYR A 211 10.25 2.36 -3.69
C TYR A 211 11.11 3.25 -4.60
N ASN A 212 11.61 4.39 -4.10
CA ASN A 212 12.53 5.23 -4.86
C ASN A 212 13.87 4.52 -5.14
N GLN A 213 14.33 3.69 -4.22
CA GLN A 213 15.52 2.85 -4.44
C GLN A 213 15.38 1.87 -5.62
N LEU A 214 14.14 1.57 -6.01
CA LEU A 214 13.82 0.69 -7.13
C LEU A 214 13.59 1.45 -8.46
N SER A 215 13.59 2.78 -8.46
CA SER A 215 13.28 3.62 -9.63
C SER A 215 14.28 3.49 -10.79
N HIS A 216 15.40 2.79 -10.59
CA HIS A 216 16.39 2.48 -11.62
C HIS A 216 16.02 1.23 -12.43
N LEU A 217 15.00 0.49 -12.04
CA LEU A 217 14.55 -0.71 -12.74
C LEU A 217 13.61 -0.32 -13.88
N ASP A 218 13.79 -0.91 -15.05
CA ASP A 218 13.02 -0.60 -16.26
C ASP A 218 11.52 -0.88 -16.13
N ASN A 219 11.14 -1.76 -15.19
CA ASN A 219 9.75 -2.11 -14.90
C ASN A 219 9.12 -1.30 -13.77
N VAL A 220 9.82 -0.29 -13.21
CA VAL A 220 9.33 0.55 -12.11
C VAL A 220 9.21 2.00 -12.56
N LEU A 221 8.00 2.53 -12.53
CA LEU A 221 7.71 3.95 -12.76
C LEU A 221 7.41 4.63 -11.42
N PHE A 222 8.23 5.62 -11.06
CA PHE A 222 8.09 6.39 -9.83
C PHE A 222 7.50 7.77 -10.14
N LEU A 223 6.30 8.05 -9.61
CA LEU A 223 5.51 9.24 -9.89
C LEU A 223 5.31 10.10 -8.65
N LYS A 224 5.24 11.41 -8.86
CA LYS A 224 4.85 12.38 -7.83
C LYS A 224 3.45 12.90 -8.11
N TYR A 225 2.58 12.84 -7.10
CA TYR A 225 1.18 13.27 -7.21
C TYR A 225 1.05 14.73 -7.66
N GLU A 226 1.90 15.60 -7.13
CA GLU A 226 1.87 17.04 -7.44
C GLU A 226 2.17 17.31 -8.91
N ASP A 227 3.13 16.56 -9.51
CA ASP A 227 3.50 16.72 -10.92
C ASP A 227 2.36 16.21 -11.83
N MET A 228 1.74 15.08 -11.48
CA MET A 228 0.56 14.55 -12.16
C MET A 228 -0.57 15.58 -12.16
N LYS A 229 -0.79 16.27 -11.01
CA LYS A 229 -1.83 17.30 -10.89
C LYS A 229 -1.55 18.54 -11.75
N GLN A 230 -0.30 18.93 -11.87
CA GLN A 230 0.10 20.08 -12.67
C GLN A 230 -0.18 19.86 -14.15
N VAL A 231 0.21 18.69 -14.69
CA VAL A 231 -0.03 18.35 -16.11
C VAL A 231 -1.52 18.25 -16.44
N SER A 232 -2.39 17.94 -15.48
CA SER A 232 -3.85 17.83 -15.72
C SER A 232 -4.57 19.19 -15.76
N THR A 233 -3.88 20.30 -15.48
CA THR A 233 -4.44 21.67 -15.47
C THR A 233 -4.02 22.51 -16.68
N ASP A 234 -3.09 22.02 -17.48
CA ASP A 234 -2.64 22.59 -18.76
C ASP A 234 -3.37 21.90 -19.93
#